data_721fe62b33f0ba206540792d09be7681
#
_entry.id   721fe62b33f0ba206540792d09be7681
#
_cell.length_a   1.000
_cell.length_b   1.000
_cell.length_c   1.000
_cell.angle_alpha   90.00
_cell.angle_beta   90.00
_cell.angle_gamma   90.00
#
_symmetry.space_group_name_H-M   'P 1'
#
loop_
_entity.id
_entity.type
_entity.pdbx_description
1 polymer ?
#
loop_
_entity_poly.entity_id
_entity_poly.type
_entity_poly.pdbx_seq_one_letter_code
_entity_poly.pdbx_strand_id
1 'polypeptide(L)' 'LRALWPTYKDAKWVHSFSAGLETVLFPELVESAITITNAKGVFGRSLGEFAIAAALFFAKDFRRMLRSQAAHQWDQFDVE' A
#
# COMPACT_ATOMS: atom_id res chain seq x y z
N LEU A 1 0.01 -12.62 -15.78
CA LEU A 1 -1.31 -12.30 -16.34
C LEU A 1 -1.34 -12.45 -17.86
N ARG A 2 -0.26 -12.01 -18.53
CA ARG A 2 -0.15 -12.16 -20.00
C ARG A 2 -0.19 -13.63 -20.45
N ALA A 3 0.39 -14.53 -19.67
CA ALA A 3 0.40 -15.95 -19.99
C ALA A 3 -1.00 -16.57 -20.07
N LEU A 4 -1.97 -15.97 -19.37
CA LEU A 4 -3.36 -16.42 -19.34
C LEU A 4 -4.24 -15.73 -20.39
N TRP A 5 -3.68 -14.83 -21.18
CA TRP A 5 -4.41 -14.02 -22.14
C TRP A 5 -5.34 -14.83 -23.05
N PRO A 6 -4.91 -15.96 -23.64
CA PRO A 6 -5.81 -16.75 -24.49
C PRO A 6 -7.08 -17.22 -23.77
N THR A 7 -7.04 -17.32 -22.44
CA THR A 7 -8.15 -17.81 -21.62
C THR A 7 -9.21 -16.74 -21.42
N TYR A 8 -8.84 -15.45 -21.36
CA TYR A 8 -9.76 -14.38 -21.01
C TYR A 8 -9.85 -13.24 -22.04
N LYS A 9 -9.25 -13.41 -23.22
CA LYS A 9 -9.22 -12.36 -24.27
C LYS A 9 -10.60 -11.88 -24.71
N ASP A 10 -11.66 -12.63 -24.44
CA ASP A 10 -13.04 -12.29 -24.74
C ASP A 10 -13.80 -11.71 -23.54
N ALA A 11 -13.12 -11.49 -22.42
CA ALA A 11 -13.69 -10.83 -21.25
C ALA A 11 -14.10 -9.42 -21.59
N LYS A 12 -15.10 -8.90 -20.88
CA LYS A 12 -15.58 -7.52 -21.06
C LYS A 12 -14.99 -6.57 -20.04
N TRP A 13 -14.57 -7.07 -18.90
CA TRP A 13 -14.06 -6.28 -17.79
C TRP A 13 -13.01 -7.05 -17.01
N VAL A 14 -11.90 -6.37 -16.72
CA VAL A 14 -10.82 -6.86 -15.85
C VAL A 14 -10.62 -5.82 -14.75
N HIS A 15 -10.64 -6.27 -13.50
CA HIS A 15 -10.36 -5.42 -12.34
C HIS A 15 -9.05 -5.83 -11.69
N SER A 16 -8.18 -4.85 -11.46
CA SER A 16 -6.94 -5.04 -10.71
C SER A 16 -7.14 -4.61 -9.26
N PHE A 17 -6.74 -5.45 -8.32
CA PHE A 17 -6.74 -5.10 -6.90
C PHE A 17 -5.62 -4.15 -6.51
N SER A 18 -4.66 -3.89 -7.40
CA SER A 18 -3.60 -2.91 -7.18
C SER A 18 -4.02 -1.53 -7.66
N ALA A 19 -3.44 -0.49 -7.05
CA ALA A 19 -3.63 0.88 -7.52
C ALA A 19 -2.84 1.12 -8.81
N GLY A 20 -1.57 0.67 -8.87
CA GLY A 20 -0.75 0.76 -10.07
C GLY A 20 -1.11 -0.34 -11.07
N LEU A 21 -0.89 -0.04 -12.34
CA LEU A 21 -1.21 -0.95 -13.44
C LEU A 21 0.04 -1.47 -14.18
N GLU A 22 1.22 -1.10 -13.72
CA GLU A 22 2.49 -1.43 -14.39
C GLU A 22 2.75 -2.93 -14.52
N THR A 23 2.21 -3.74 -13.60
CA THR A 23 2.33 -5.19 -13.63
C THR A 23 1.16 -5.89 -14.30
N VAL A 24 0.11 -5.14 -14.64
CA VAL A 24 -1.14 -5.68 -15.19
C VAL A 24 -1.22 -5.46 -16.69
N LEU A 25 -0.78 -4.29 -17.18
CA LEU A 25 -0.91 -3.91 -18.58
C LEU A 25 0.14 -4.60 -19.44
N PHE A 26 -0.28 -5.04 -20.62
CA PHE A 26 0.59 -5.54 -21.67
C PHE A 26 -0.07 -5.20 -23.03
N PRO A 27 0.68 -5.18 -24.15
CA PRO A 27 0.18 -4.64 -25.40
C PRO A 27 -1.17 -5.18 -25.87
N GLU A 28 -1.36 -6.49 -25.81
CA GLU A 28 -2.59 -7.13 -26.25
C GLU A 28 -3.80 -6.68 -25.44
N LEU A 29 -3.63 -6.51 -24.13
CA LEU A 29 -4.70 -6.04 -23.26
C LEU A 29 -5.01 -4.57 -23.51
N VAL A 30 -3.98 -3.75 -23.68
CA VAL A 30 -4.12 -2.30 -23.95
C VAL A 30 -4.87 -2.04 -25.26
N GLU A 31 -4.59 -2.83 -26.27
CA GLU A 31 -5.22 -2.70 -27.60
C GLU A 31 -6.61 -3.34 -27.67
N SER A 32 -7.01 -4.07 -26.65
CA SER A 32 -8.30 -4.76 -26.62
C SER A 32 -9.45 -3.79 -26.30
N ALA A 33 -10.68 -4.27 -26.45
CA ALA A 33 -11.88 -3.53 -26.05
C ALA A 33 -12.26 -3.76 -24.58
N ILE A 34 -11.43 -4.48 -23.82
CA ILE A 34 -11.71 -4.81 -22.41
C ILE A 34 -11.64 -3.54 -21.55
N THR A 35 -12.64 -3.34 -20.73
CA THR A 35 -12.64 -2.27 -19.72
C THR A 35 -11.76 -2.69 -18.55
N ILE A 36 -10.79 -1.86 -18.19
CA ILE A 36 -9.86 -2.13 -17.09
C ILE A 36 -10.10 -1.11 -16.00
N THR A 37 -10.28 -1.60 -14.78
CA THR A 37 -10.40 -0.76 -13.59
C THR A 37 -9.35 -1.18 -12.55
N ASN A 38 -9.04 -0.27 -11.64
CA ASN A 38 -8.03 -0.51 -10.61
C ASN A 38 -8.51 -0.06 -9.23
N ALA A 39 -7.67 -0.25 -8.23
CA ALA A 39 -7.96 0.13 -6.85
C ALA A 39 -7.43 1.53 -6.50
N LYS A 40 -7.44 2.46 -7.45
CA LYS A 40 -6.97 3.83 -7.25
C LYS A 40 -7.66 4.48 -6.05
N GLY A 41 -6.87 5.04 -5.14
CA GLY A 41 -7.36 5.77 -3.97
C GLY A 41 -7.73 4.90 -2.77
N VAL A 42 -7.83 3.57 -2.94
CA VAL A 42 -8.25 2.66 -1.86
C VAL A 42 -7.26 2.65 -0.70
N PHE A 43 -5.95 2.75 -0.99
CA PHE A 43 -4.90 2.62 0.02
C PHE A 43 -4.41 3.96 0.58
N GLY A 44 -4.85 5.09 0.02
CA GLY A 44 -4.31 6.41 0.34
C GLY A 44 -4.41 6.76 1.81
N ARG A 45 -5.59 6.57 2.41
CA ARG A 45 -5.82 6.87 3.82
C ARG A 45 -4.97 5.99 4.73
N SER A 46 -4.98 4.69 4.51
CA SER A 46 -4.24 3.73 5.33
C SER A 46 -2.73 3.99 5.28
N LEU A 47 -2.20 4.22 4.08
CA LEU A 47 -0.79 4.53 3.90
C LEU A 47 -0.42 5.88 4.51
N GLY A 48 -1.28 6.89 4.38
CA GLY A 48 -1.08 8.20 4.99
C GLY A 48 -1.05 8.13 6.51
N GLU A 49 -1.98 7.41 7.11
CA GLU A 49 -2.02 7.19 8.56
C GLU A 49 -0.76 6.46 9.04
N PHE A 50 -0.31 5.44 8.31
CA PHE A 50 0.92 4.72 8.63
C PHE A 50 2.14 5.63 8.56
N ALA A 51 2.24 6.46 7.53
CA ALA A 51 3.36 7.39 7.38
C ALA A 51 3.42 8.41 8.54
N ILE A 52 2.27 8.96 8.94
CA ILE A 52 2.18 9.87 10.08
C ILE A 52 2.56 9.17 11.38
N ALA A 53 2.05 7.97 11.60
CA ALA A 53 2.38 7.17 12.78
C ALA A 53 3.87 6.87 12.86
N ALA A 54 4.49 6.49 11.74
CA ALA A 54 5.93 6.23 11.69
C ALA A 54 6.75 7.50 11.97
N ALA A 55 6.34 8.63 11.42
CA ALA A 55 7.01 9.91 11.67
C ALA A 55 6.96 10.28 13.16
N LEU A 56 5.79 10.15 13.78
CA LEU A 56 5.62 10.45 15.20
C LEU A 56 6.36 9.45 16.09
N PHE A 57 6.43 8.19 15.68
CA PHE A 57 7.19 7.15 16.38
C PHE A 57 8.65 7.58 16.56
N PHE A 58 9.27 8.10 15.51
CA PHE A 58 10.64 8.56 15.57
C PHE A 58 10.76 9.95 16.23
N ALA A 59 9.87 10.88 15.91
CA ALA A 59 9.92 12.24 16.47
C ALA A 59 9.75 12.27 17.99
N LYS A 60 8.93 11.36 18.53
CA LYS A 60 8.64 11.29 19.98
C LYS A 60 9.46 10.22 20.69
N ASP A 61 10.41 9.61 20.01
CA ASP A 61 11.29 8.57 20.54
C ASP A 61 10.56 7.42 21.25
N PHE A 62 9.57 6.86 20.57
CA PHE A 62 8.79 5.75 21.09
C PHE A 62 9.66 4.53 21.40
N ARG A 63 10.77 4.34 20.69
CA ARG A 63 11.70 3.22 20.97
C ARG A 63 12.28 3.31 22.37
N ARG A 64 12.62 4.54 22.83
CA ARG A 64 13.07 4.75 24.21
C ARG A 64 11.98 4.44 25.21
N MET A 65 10.74 4.88 24.93
CA MET A 65 9.59 4.59 25.79
C MET A 65 9.35 3.09 25.91
N LEU A 66 9.40 2.36 24.79
CA LEU A 66 9.20 0.92 24.78
C LEU A 66 10.31 0.16 25.53
N ARG A 67 11.57 0.60 25.40
CA ARG A 67 12.67 0.00 26.17
C ARG A 67 12.48 0.21 27.66
N SER A 68 12.10 1.41 28.08
CA SER A 68 11.85 1.74 29.48
C SER A 68 10.68 0.96 30.04
N GLN A 69 9.61 0.81 29.25
CA GLN A 69 8.46 -0.01 29.63
C GLN A 69 8.85 -1.47 29.85
N ALA A 70 9.61 -2.03 28.92
CA ALA A 70 10.06 -3.43 29.01
C ALA A 70 10.98 -3.66 30.22
N ALA A 71 11.75 -2.64 30.62
CA ALA A 71 12.63 -2.70 31.79
C ALA A 71 11.92 -2.30 33.09
N HIS A 72 10.63 -1.99 33.05
CA HIS A 72 9.84 -1.50 34.19
C HIS A 72 10.46 -0.26 34.85
N GLN A 73 11.00 0.66 34.01
CA GLN A 73 11.65 1.89 34.46
C GLN A 73 10.82 3.10 34.10
N TRP A 74 10.66 4.01 35.04
CA TRP A 74 10.09 5.32 34.77
C TRP A 74 11.23 6.20 34.23
N ASP A 75 11.13 6.60 32.96
CA ASP A 75 12.13 7.39 32.26
C ASP A 75 11.46 8.64 31.67
N GLN A 76 11.54 9.74 32.43
CA GLN A 76 11.00 11.00 31.98
C GLN A 76 12.02 11.74 31.13
N PHE A 77 11.63 12.18 29.95
CA PHE A 77 12.49 12.93 29.04
C PHE A 77 11.65 13.88 28.18
N ASP A 78 12.28 14.93 27.69
CA ASP A 78 11.64 15.92 26.84
C ASP A 78 11.71 15.50 25.38
N VAL A 79 10.59 15.61 24.69
CA VAL A 79 10.46 15.46 23.25
C VAL A 79 9.64 16.61 22.70
N GLU A 80 10.10 17.20 21.63
CA GLU A 80 9.41 18.28 20.96
C GLU A 80 8.42 17.78 19.91
#